data_d4c060b9c785dd94559b80f4cffa9f5f
#
_entry.id   d4c060b9c785dd94559b80f4cffa9f5f
#
_cell.length_a   1.000
_cell.length_b   1.000
_cell.length_c   1.000
_cell.angle_alpha   90.00
_cell.angle_beta   90.00
_cell.angle_gamma   90.00
#
_symmetry.space_group_name_H-M   'P 1'
#
loop_
_entity.id
_entity.type
_entity.pdbx_description
1 polymer ?
#
loop_
_entity_poly.entity_id
_entity_poly.type
_entity_poly.pdbx_seq_one_letter_code
_entity_poly.pdbx_strand_id
1 'polypeptide(L)'
;MDNTATRNSRLILLSIVGLPVTMVLAATWLWFFVSRGDIDLVDLLGTSNHGVLLNPPTQLNDFSYQNQFGAQALFAGSEPQWTLLVPVPSQCDDSCLSTLYLTRQIHLGLGKEFGRIRRVYVSPERVNFDSPLPAVLSDSMAEGVTQLGEYLEGYHKAMPLLHMDAQDYQTTFGQSAAGIWYVVDPAGWMMMSYESTVHYKDVTSDLKFLLKNSAD
;
A
#
# COMPACT_ATOMS: atom_id res chain seq x y z
N MET A 1 14.36 52.65 -43.96
CA MET A 1 14.62 52.08 -42.60
C MET A 1 13.42 51.30 -41.98
N ASP A 2 12.48 50.80 -42.80
CA ASP A 2 11.20 50.21 -42.26
C ASP A 2 11.09 48.69 -42.29
N ASN A 3 12.06 47.96 -42.86
CA ASN A 3 11.94 46.51 -43.01
C ASN A 3 12.20 45.69 -41.76
N THR A 4 12.95 46.25 -40.81
CA THR A 4 13.24 45.56 -39.53
C THR A 4 12.13 45.71 -38.50
N ALA A 5 11.43 46.84 -38.46
CA ALA A 5 10.29 47.06 -37.59
C ALA A 5 9.09 46.17 -37.94
N THR A 6 8.77 46.07 -39.22
CA THR A 6 7.68 45.21 -39.75
C THR A 6 7.97 43.72 -39.57
N ARG A 7 9.24 43.29 -39.67
CA ARG A 7 9.66 41.93 -39.46
C ARG A 7 9.54 41.53 -37.96
N ASN A 8 9.95 42.42 -37.07
CA ASN A 8 9.83 42.18 -35.63
C ASN A 8 8.35 42.12 -35.18
N SER A 9 7.49 42.99 -35.70
CA SER A 9 6.04 42.96 -35.41
C SER A 9 5.39 41.67 -35.86
N ARG A 10 5.76 41.13 -37.06
CA ARG A 10 5.26 39.83 -37.56
C ARG A 10 5.75 38.65 -36.72
N LEU A 11 7.00 38.69 -36.26
CA LEU A 11 7.56 37.68 -35.36
C LEU A 11 6.86 37.67 -34.01
N ILE A 12 6.56 38.85 -33.43
CA ILE A 12 5.79 38.97 -32.18
C ILE A 12 4.38 38.43 -32.35
N LEU A 13 3.69 38.79 -33.42
CA LEU A 13 2.35 38.25 -33.72
C LEU A 13 2.36 36.71 -33.89
N LEU A 14 3.33 36.18 -34.62
CA LEU A 14 3.51 34.75 -34.78
C LEU A 14 3.80 34.03 -33.46
N SER A 15 4.58 34.63 -32.57
CA SER A 15 4.85 34.03 -31.26
C SER A 15 3.63 34.09 -30.34
N ILE A 16 2.83 35.15 -30.37
CA ILE A 16 1.62 35.29 -29.56
C ILE A 16 0.56 34.26 -29.96
N VAL A 17 0.40 33.99 -31.27
CA VAL A 17 -0.57 33.00 -31.76
C VAL A 17 0.04 31.59 -31.80
N GLY A 18 1.27 31.47 -32.21
CA GLY A 18 1.97 30.17 -32.38
C GLY A 18 2.20 29.45 -31.08
N LEU A 19 2.55 30.15 -29.98
CA LEU A 19 2.85 29.52 -28.70
C LEU A 19 1.62 28.84 -28.07
N PRO A 20 0.43 29.45 -28.00
CA PRO A 20 -0.77 28.74 -27.55
C PRO A 20 -1.15 27.55 -28.45
N VAL A 21 -1.02 27.71 -29.76
CA VAL A 21 -1.34 26.62 -30.72
C VAL A 21 -0.40 25.42 -30.52
N THR A 22 0.90 25.68 -30.40
CA THR A 22 1.86 24.59 -30.13
C THR A 22 1.63 23.93 -28.77
N MET A 23 1.26 24.68 -27.74
CA MET A 23 0.89 24.10 -26.41
C MET A 23 -0.33 23.20 -26.50
N VAL A 24 -1.37 23.62 -27.20
CA VAL A 24 -2.59 22.78 -27.39
C VAL A 24 -2.27 21.53 -28.19
N LEU A 25 -1.49 21.64 -29.25
CA LEU A 25 -1.08 20.48 -30.03
C LEU A 25 -0.22 19.50 -29.21
N ALA A 26 0.73 20.02 -28.43
CA ALA A 26 1.57 19.19 -27.56
C ALA A 26 0.75 18.50 -26.45
N ALA A 27 -0.18 19.24 -25.82
CA ALA A 27 -1.07 18.66 -24.81
C ALA A 27 -2.00 17.58 -25.39
N THR A 28 -2.56 17.81 -26.60
CA THR A 28 -3.42 16.84 -27.29
C THR A 28 -2.62 15.60 -27.68
N TRP A 29 -1.40 15.80 -28.18
CA TRP A 29 -0.48 14.71 -28.53
C TRP A 29 -0.16 13.87 -27.30
N LEU A 30 0.26 14.51 -26.19
CA LEU A 30 0.57 13.83 -24.94
C LEU A 30 -0.64 13.06 -24.42
N TRP A 31 -1.82 13.72 -24.37
CA TRP A 31 -3.07 13.07 -23.93
C TRP A 31 -3.40 11.82 -24.74
N PHE A 32 -3.19 11.86 -26.06
CA PHE A 32 -3.46 10.74 -26.95
C PHE A 32 -2.58 9.52 -26.63
N PHE A 33 -1.28 9.72 -26.37
CA PHE A 33 -0.36 8.63 -26.04
C PHE A 33 -0.56 8.11 -24.61
N VAL A 34 -0.87 8.99 -23.67
CA VAL A 34 -1.19 8.58 -22.30
C VAL A 34 -2.50 7.80 -22.23
N SER A 35 -3.54 8.24 -22.96
CA SER A 35 -4.83 7.56 -22.97
C SER A 35 -4.79 6.17 -23.64
N ARG A 36 -3.80 5.93 -24.50
CA ARG A 36 -3.55 4.61 -25.11
C ARG A 36 -2.68 3.70 -24.24
N GLY A 37 -2.08 4.22 -23.18
CA GLY A 37 -1.14 3.47 -22.35
C GLY A 37 0.26 3.32 -22.95
N ASP A 38 0.57 4.03 -24.07
CA ASP A 38 1.88 3.99 -24.70
C ASP A 38 2.95 4.75 -23.89
N ILE A 39 2.51 5.68 -23.02
CA ILE A 39 3.35 6.43 -22.09
C ILE A 39 2.76 6.31 -20.69
N ASP A 40 3.44 5.61 -19.79
CA ASP A 40 3.15 5.60 -18.38
C ASP A 40 3.83 6.80 -17.69
N LEU A 41 3.04 7.85 -17.44
CA LEU A 41 3.53 9.06 -16.77
C LEU A 41 3.95 8.78 -15.32
N VAL A 42 3.37 7.76 -14.70
CA VAL A 42 3.71 7.37 -13.31
C VAL A 42 5.10 6.77 -13.28
N ASP A 43 5.42 5.91 -14.25
CA ASP A 43 6.76 5.32 -14.39
C ASP A 43 7.81 6.37 -14.76
N LEU A 44 7.46 7.31 -15.64
CA LEU A 44 8.38 8.36 -16.13
C LEU A 44 8.67 9.45 -15.10
N LEU A 45 7.65 9.92 -14.37
CA LEU A 45 7.77 11.04 -13.42
C LEU A 45 8.01 10.58 -11.99
N GLY A 46 7.84 9.29 -11.72
CA GLY A 46 7.81 8.72 -10.38
C GLY A 46 6.55 9.14 -9.61
N THR A 47 6.34 8.49 -8.50
CA THR A 47 5.33 8.88 -7.51
C THR A 47 6.00 9.56 -6.34
N SER A 48 5.32 10.50 -5.70
CA SER A 48 5.78 11.06 -4.42
C SER A 48 5.62 10.09 -3.25
N ASN A 49 5.10 8.88 -3.50
CA ASN A 49 4.93 7.84 -2.51
C ASN A 49 6.24 7.06 -2.31
N HIS A 50 6.50 6.68 -1.07
CA HIS A 50 7.65 5.84 -0.71
C HIS A 50 7.38 4.35 -0.93
N GLY A 51 6.10 3.96 -1.00
CA GLY A 51 5.68 2.61 -1.35
C GLY A 51 5.62 2.38 -2.86
N VAL A 52 5.71 1.12 -3.27
CA VAL A 52 5.58 0.69 -4.66
C VAL A 52 4.10 0.52 -4.99
N LEU A 53 3.61 1.28 -5.97
CA LEU A 53 2.23 1.13 -6.46
C LEU A 53 2.07 -0.18 -7.23
N LEU A 54 0.98 -0.88 -6.97
CA LEU A 54 0.62 -2.10 -7.69
C LEU A 54 -0.18 -1.75 -8.95
N ASN A 55 0.29 -2.22 -10.08
CA ASN A 55 -0.39 -1.99 -11.36
C ASN A 55 -0.43 -3.30 -12.17
N PRO A 56 -1.61 -3.91 -12.37
CA PRO A 56 -2.92 -3.53 -11.84
C PRO A 56 -3.06 -3.80 -10.32
N PRO A 57 -3.94 -3.07 -9.62
CA PRO A 57 -4.28 -3.37 -8.23
C PRO A 57 -5.07 -4.69 -8.16
N THR A 58 -4.98 -5.39 -7.01
CA THR A 58 -5.66 -6.67 -6.78
C THR A 58 -6.88 -6.48 -5.88
N GLN A 59 -8.04 -7.03 -6.28
CA GLN A 59 -9.26 -7.00 -5.47
C GLN A 59 -9.25 -8.16 -4.46
N LEU A 60 -9.21 -7.83 -3.17
CA LEU A 60 -9.13 -8.82 -2.09
C LEU A 60 -10.49 -9.37 -1.65
N ASN A 61 -11.59 -8.68 -1.94
CA ASN A 61 -12.93 -9.19 -1.61
C ASN A 61 -13.37 -10.36 -2.50
N ASP A 62 -12.65 -10.63 -3.59
CA ASP A 62 -12.95 -11.75 -4.49
C ASP A 62 -12.50 -13.11 -3.92
N PHE A 63 -11.68 -13.09 -2.87
CA PHE A 63 -11.17 -14.30 -2.22
C PHE A 63 -12.02 -14.71 -1.02
N SER A 64 -12.00 -16.01 -0.73
CA SER A 64 -12.66 -16.57 0.44
C SER A 64 -11.72 -16.62 1.64
N TYR A 65 -12.20 -16.14 2.77
CA TYR A 65 -11.43 -16.13 4.02
C TYR A 65 -12.14 -16.90 5.12
N GLN A 66 -11.36 -17.43 6.03
CA GLN A 66 -11.82 -17.99 7.30
C GLN A 66 -11.13 -17.27 8.46
N ASN A 67 -11.82 -17.06 9.55
CA ASN A 67 -11.19 -16.60 10.79
C ASN A 67 -10.43 -17.75 11.48
N GLN A 68 -9.74 -17.43 12.56
CA GLN A 68 -8.98 -18.42 13.35
C GLN A 68 -9.81 -19.60 13.88
N PHE A 69 -11.14 -19.45 13.97
CA PHE A 69 -12.07 -20.51 14.41
C PHE A 69 -12.65 -21.32 13.25
N GLY A 70 -12.26 -21.03 12.01
CA GLY A 70 -12.75 -21.70 10.80
C GLY A 70 -14.11 -21.19 10.29
N ALA A 71 -14.65 -20.14 10.89
CA ALA A 71 -15.85 -19.51 10.37
C ALA A 71 -15.51 -18.62 9.17
N GLN A 72 -16.42 -18.57 8.20
CA GLN A 72 -16.33 -17.66 7.05
C GLN A 72 -16.15 -16.20 7.52
N ALA A 73 -15.24 -15.51 6.88
CA ALA A 73 -14.95 -14.11 7.19
C ALA A 73 -14.90 -13.29 5.90
N LEU A 74 -15.24 -12.02 6.00
CA LEU A 74 -15.06 -11.04 4.90
C LEU A 74 -13.76 -10.28 5.12
N PHE A 75 -13.02 -10.07 4.03
CA PHE A 75 -11.80 -9.25 4.12
C PHE A 75 -12.13 -7.83 4.62
N ALA A 76 -13.15 -7.20 4.06
CA ALA A 76 -13.57 -5.85 4.47
C ALA A 76 -14.07 -5.77 5.91
N GLY A 77 -14.45 -6.90 6.53
CA GLY A 77 -15.09 -6.89 7.85
C GLY A 77 -16.51 -6.30 7.81
N SER A 78 -16.97 -5.77 8.94
CA SER A 78 -18.29 -5.12 9.05
C SER A 78 -18.28 -3.68 8.54
N GLU A 79 -17.14 -3.01 8.59
CA GLU A 79 -16.99 -1.61 8.19
C GLU A 79 -15.80 -1.48 7.25
N PRO A 80 -15.99 -0.86 6.06
CA PRO A 80 -14.90 -0.61 5.13
C PRO A 80 -13.89 0.39 5.74
N GLN A 81 -12.63 -0.02 5.84
CA GLN A 81 -11.56 0.81 6.40
C GLN A 81 -10.28 0.62 5.57
N TRP A 82 -9.45 1.62 5.55
CA TRP A 82 -8.08 1.48 5.09
C TRP A 82 -7.39 0.36 5.88
N THR A 83 -6.66 -0.48 5.21
CA THR A 83 -6.10 -1.68 5.83
C THR A 83 -4.59 -1.77 5.58
N LEU A 84 -3.82 -1.96 6.65
CA LEU A 84 -2.45 -2.44 6.57
C LEU A 84 -2.51 -3.96 6.59
N LEU A 85 -2.29 -4.57 5.44
CA LEU A 85 -2.35 -6.01 5.25
C LEU A 85 -0.95 -6.60 5.45
N VAL A 86 -0.84 -7.55 6.36
CA VAL A 86 0.39 -8.29 6.64
C VAL A 86 0.19 -9.74 6.21
N PRO A 87 0.72 -10.12 5.02
CA PRO A 87 0.76 -11.52 4.64
C PRO A 87 1.85 -12.21 5.45
N VAL A 88 1.53 -13.37 5.98
CA VAL A 88 2.48 -14.16 6.77
C VAL A 88 2.51 -15.57 6.21
N PRO A 89 3.69 -16.12 5.90
CA PRO A 89 3.82 -17.51 5.51
C PRO A 89 3.41 -18.44 6.66
N SER A 90 3.41 -19.73 6.42
CA SER A 90 2.99 -20.75 7.41
C SER A 90 3.70 -20.65 8.76
N GLN A 91 4.90 -20.08 8.78
CA GLN A 91 5.66 -19.81 10.01
C GLN A 91 6.05 -18.34 10.08
N CYS A 92 5.85 -17.73 11.25
CA CYS A 92 6.25 -16.35 11.50
C CYS A 92 7.74 -16.32 11.91
N ASP A 93 8.59 -15.93 10.98
CA ASP A 93 10.02 -15.73 11.16
C ASP A 93 10.35 -14.30 11.66
N ASP A 94 11.64 -13.96 11.73
CA ASP A 94 12.10 -12.62 12.13
C ASP A 94 11.56 -11.50 11.24
N SER A 95 11.40 -11.77 9.95
CA SER A 95 10.85 -10.82 8.99
C SER A 95 9.37 -10.55 9.24
N CYS A 96 8.60 -11.62 9.50
CA CYS A 96 7.20 -11.52 9.93
C CYS A 96 7.06 -10.70 11.22
N LEU A 97 7.84 -10.98 12.23
CA LEU A 97 7.80 -10.26 13.51
C LEU A 97 8.16 -8.79 13.34
N SER A 98 9.19 -8.50 12.56
CA SER A 98 9.59 -7.12 12.23
C SER A 98 8.47 -6.36 11.52
N THR A 99 7.78 -7.02 10.60
CA THR A 99 6.63 -6.44 9.87
C THR A 99 5.43 -6.20 10.80
N LEU A 100 5.13 -7.14 11.68
CA LEU A 100 4.07 -6.99 12.69
C LEU A 100 4.36 -5.82 13.63
N TYR A 101 5.59 -5.74 14.12
CA TYR A 101 6.04 -4.63 14.95
C TYR A 101 5.95 -3.29 14.22
N LEU A 102 6.53 -3.20 13.01
CA LEU A 102 6.56 -1.97 12.21
C LEU A 102 5.15 -1.46 11.91
N THR A 103 4.26 -2.33 11.42
CA THR A 103 2.87 -1.96 11.09
C THR A 103 2.08 -1.53 12.33
N ARG A 104 2.38 -2.09 13.52
CA ARG A 104 1.82 -1.62 14.79
C ARG A 104 2.31 -0.21 15.12
N GLN A 105 3.61 0.05 15.00
CA GLN A 105 4.18 1.37 15.27
C GLN A 105 3.63 2.43 14.31
N ILE A 106 3.51 2.10 13.03
CA ILE A 106 2.88 2.98 12.03
C ILE A 106 1.44 3.30 12.43
N HIS A 107 0.63 2.28 12.73
CA HIS A 107 -0.77 2.45 13.11
C HIS A 107 -0.92 3.34 14.35
N LEU A 108 -0.14 3.11 15.40
CA LEU A 108 -0.12 3.95 16.61
C LEU A 108 0.33 5.39 16.31
N GLY A 109 1.29 5.57 15.40
CA GLY A 109 1.83 6.87 14.98
C GLY A 109 0.87 7.74 14.16
N LEU A 110 -0.26 7.19 13.71
CA LEU A 110 -1.27 7.94 12.96
C LEU A 110 -2.10 8.89 13.85
N GLY A 111 -2.08 8.70 15.16
CA GLY A 111 -2.74 9.58 16.13
C GLY A 111 -4.25 9.66 15.91
N LYS A 112 -4.78 10.82 15.54
CA LYS A 112 -6.22 11.02 15.33
C LYS A 112 -6.82 10.18 14.18
N GLU A 113 -6.01 9.75 13.22
CA GLU A 113 -6.43 8.91 12.10
C GLU A 113 -6.42 7.40 12.44
N PHE A 114 -6.04 7.04 13.67
CA PHE A 114 -5.94 5.64 14.13
C PHE A 114 -7.21 4.82 13.85
N GLY A 115 -8.39 5.38 14.11
CA GLY A 115 -9.67 4.69 13.92
C GLY A 115 -10.09 4.50 12.45
N ARG A 116 -9.43 5.17 11.50
CA ARG A 116 -9.72 5.05 10.06
C ARG A 116 -8.93 3.94 9.38
N ILE A 117 -7.95 3.40 10.09
CA ILE A 117 -7.07 2.32 9.60
C ILE A 117 -7.19 1.13 10.52
N ARG A 118 -7.18 -0.06 9.96
CA ARG A 118 -7.03 -1.31 10.68
C ARG A 118 -5.80 -2.07 10.18
N ARG A 119 -5.38 -3.07 10.92
CA ARG A 119 -4.38 -4.05 10.49
C ARG A 119 -5.06 -5.40 10.32
N VAL A 120 -4.66 -6.16 9.31
CA VAL A 120 -5.15 -7.51 9.05
C VAL A 120 -3.97 -8.43 8.78
N TYR A 121 -3.98 -9.59 9.43
CA TYR A 121 -3.05 -10.67 9.20
C TYR A 121 -3.69 -11.67 8.24
N VAL A 122 -2.98 -12.07 7.19
CA VAL A 122 -3.45 -13.10 6.25
C VAL A 122 -2.40 -14.19 6.12
N SER A 123 -2.80 -15.45 6.22
CA SER A 123 -1.92 -16.61 6.11
C SER A 123 -2.53 -17.72 5.24
N PRO A 124 -1.70 -18.59 4.62
CA PRO A 124 -2.18 -19.75 3.86
C PRO A 124 -2.66 -20.88 4.76
N GLU A 125 -2.33 -20.85 6.04
CA GLU A 125 -2.70 -21.83 7.05
C GLU A 125 -3.20 -21.14 8.31
N ARG A 126 -3.95 -21.87 9.13
CA ARG A 126 -4.39 -21.35 10.43
C ARG A 126 -3.18 -21.10 11.32
N VAL A 127 -3.21 -19.97 12.01
CA VAL A 127 -2.14 -19.59 12.93
C VAL A 127 -1.98 -20.66 14.01
N ASN A 128 -0.78 -21.20 14.13
CA ASN A 128 -0.43 -22.04 15.28
C ASN A 128 0.06 -21.16 16.43
N PHE A 129 -0.80 -20.97 17.42
CA PHE A 129 -0.51 -20.12 18.59
C PHE A 129 0.63 -20.65 19.46
N ASP A 130 0.90 -21.95 19.43
CA ASP A 130 2.00 -22.59 20.20
C ASP A 130 3.35 -22.50 19.46
N SER A 131 3.38 -21.90 18.25
CA SER A 131 4.64 -21.73 17.52
C SER A 131 5.64 -20.91 18.35
N PRO A 132 6.88 -21.42 18.50
CA PRO A 132 7.91 -20.68 19.23
C PRO A 132 8.31 -19.43 18.45
N LEU A 133 8.58 -18.36 19.18
CA LEU A 133 9.18 -17.14 18.63
C LEU A 133 10.70 -17.23 18.63
N PRO A 134 11.39 -16.50 17.73
CA PRO A 134 12.82 -16.31 17.79
C PRO A 134 13.28 -15.77 19.15
N ALA A 135 14.48 -16.16 19.57
CA ALA A 135 15.01 -15.76 20.87
C ALA A 135 15.26 -14.25 21.02
N VAL A 136 15.45 -13.56 19.90
CA VAL A 136 15.62 -12.10 19.87
C VAL A 136 14.45 -11.48 19.10
N LEU A 137 13.60 -10.77 19.83
CA LEU A 137 12.48 -10.04 19.25
C LEU A 137 12.92 -8.62 18.89
N SER A 138 12.55 -8.16 17.71
CA SER A 138 12.68 -6.74 17.31
C SER A 138 11.77 -5.82 18.14
N ASP A 139 10.82 -6.39 18.86
CA ASP A 139 9.89 -5.68 19.74
C ASP A 139 10.35 -5.77 21.19
N SER A 140 11.05 -4.75 21.64
CA SER A 140 11.53 -4.65 23.03
C SER A 140 10.41 -4.63 24.10
N MET A 141 9.16 -4.31 23.70
CA MET A 141 8.00 -4.36 24.61
C MET A 141 7.54 -5.79 24.87
N ALA A 142 7.86 -6.72 23.98
CA ALA A 142 7.49 -8.13 24.07
C ALA A 142 8.62 -8.99 24.65
N GLU A 143 9.56 -8.39 25.39
CA GLU A 143 10.65 -9.11 26.03
C GLU A 143 10.11 -10.20 26.97
N GLY A 144 10.60 -11.42 26.80
CA GLY A 144 10.16 -12.59 27.58
C GLY A 144 8.98 -13.36 27.01
N VAL A 145 8.35 -12.87 25.92
CA VAL A 145 7.31 -13.62 25.19
C VAL A 145 7.98 -14.69 24.33
N THR A 146 7.52 -15.92 24.45
CA THR A 146 8.15 -17.09 23.79
C THR A 146 7.27 -17.75 22.75
N GLN A 147 5.97 -17.46 22.73
CA GLN A 147 5.00 -18.06 21.81
C GLN A 147 4.28 -17.01 20.97
N LEU A 148 4.00 -17.37 19.72
CA LEU A 148 3.29 -16.48 18.78
C LEU A 148 1.91 -16.07 19.30
N GLY A 149 1.19 -17.01 19.95
CA GLY A 149 -0.12 -16.74 20.53
C GLY A 149 -0.07 -15.63 21.59
N GLU A 150 0.86 -15.71 22.53
CA GLU A 150 1.06 -14.68 23.56
C GLU A 150 1.39 -13.32 22.94
N TYR A 151 2.21 -13.31 21.88
CA TYR A 151 2.57 -12.09 21.17
C TYR A 151 1.37 -11.45 20.47
N LEU A 152 0.60 -12.25 19.72
CA LEU A 152 -0.59 -11.78 19.04
C LEU A 152 -1.67 -11.30 20.01
N GLU A 153 -1.97 -12.07 21.04
CA GLU A 153 -2.97 -11.71 22.06
C GLU A 153 -2.55 -10.54 22.95
N GLY A 154 -1.26 -10.42 23.24
CA GLY A 154 -0.73 -9.34 24.06
C GLY A 154 -0.65 -8.01 23.32
N TYR A 155 -0.09 -8.04 22.11
CA TYR A 155 0.34 -6.82 21.42
C TYR A 155 -0.44 -6.53 20.12
N HIS A 156 -1.29 -7.47 19.64
CA HIS A 156 -2.03 -7.36 18.39
C HIS A 156 -3.53 -7.70 18.50
N LYS A 157 -4.14 -7.51 19.68
CA LYS A 157 -5.52 -7.91 20.01
C LYS A 157 -6.59 -7.50 19.00
N ALA A 158 -6.46 -6.32 18.43
CA ALA A 158 -7.46 -5.78 17.50
C ALA A 158 -7.19 -6.14 16.02
N MET A 159 -6.22 -7.02 15.77
CA MET A 159 -5.85 -7.41 14.41
C MET A 159 -6.55 -8.71 14.03
N PRO A 160 -7.51 -8.70 13.06
CA PRO A 160 -8.10 -9.92 12.55
C PRO A 160 -7.04 -10.85 11.97
N LEU A 161 -7.15 -12.13 12.31
CA LEU A 161 -6.34 -13.22 11.76
C LEU A 161 -7.20 -13.95 10.74
N LEU A 162 -6.88 -13.79 9.46
CA LEU A 162 -7.58 -14.39 8.35
C LEU A 162 -6.73 -15.49 7.72
N HIS A 163 -7.38 -16.56 7.37
CA HIS A 163 -6.83 -17.66 6.61
C HIS A 163 -7.48 -17.69 5.23
N MET A 164 -6.68 -17.79 4.18
CA MET A 164 -7.13 -17.98 2.81
C MET A 164 -6.53 -19.26 2.22
N ASP A 165 -7.10 -19.74 1.12
CA ASP A 165 -6.57 -20.91 0.43
C ASP A 165 -5.10 -20.71 0.05
N ALA A 166 -4.31 -21.78 0.17
CA ALA A 166 -2.86 -21.72 -0.07
C ALA A 166 -2.50 -21.35 -1.52
N GLN A 167 -3.32 -21.77 -2.50
CA GLN A 167 -3.12 -21.43 -3.90
C GLN A 167 -3.43 -19.95 -4.15
N ASP A 168 -4.52 -19.44 -3.59
CA ASP A 168 -4.89 -18.02 -3.68
C ASP A 168 -3.84 -17.16 -2.98
N TYR A 169 -3.35 -17.58 -1.82
CA TYR A 169 -2.27 -16.90 -1.10
C TYR A 169 -1.00 -16.83 -1.96
N GLN A 170 -0.59 -17.95 -2.55
CA GLN A 170 0.60 -18.01 -3.39
C GLN A 170 0.47 -17.17 -4.65
N THR A 171 -0.72 -17.15 -5.26
CA THR A 171 -1.00 -16.35 -6.46
C THR A 171 -0.99 -14.85 -6.15
N THR A 172 -1.55 -14.46 -4.99
CA THR A 172 -1.71 -13.05 -4.61
C THR A 172 -0.42 -12.45 -4.07
N PHE A 173 0.29 -13.17 -3.20
CA PHE A 173 1.46 -12.64 -2.50
C PHE A 173 2.79 -13.25 -2.99
N GLY A 174 2.74 -14.37 -3.71
CA GLY A 174 3.91 -15.07 -4.20
C GLY A 174 4.83 -15.59 -3.11
N GLN A 175 6.08 -15.91 -3.49
CA GLN A 175 7.11 -16.33 -2.54
C GLN A 175 7.75 -15.16 -1.78
N SER A 176 7.50 -13.93 -2.23
CA SER A 176 8.10 -12.71 -1.67
C SER A 176 7.34 -12.15 -0.45
N ALA A 177 6.39 -12.90 0.11
CA ALA A 177 5.53 -12.42 1.19
C ALA A 177 6.28 -12.10 2.50
N ALA A 178 7.44 -12.69 2.73
CA ALA A 178 8.21 -12.43 3.93
C ALA A 178 8.77 -10.99 3.93
N GLY A 179 8.30 -10.17 4.87
CA GLY A 179 8.75 -8.79 5.02
C GLY A 179 8.10 -7.78 4.09
N ILE A 180 7.21 -8.20 3.18
CA ILE A 180 6.39 -7.29 2.38
C ILE A 180 5.00 -7.18 3.00
N TRP A 181 4.49 -5.96 3.09
CA TRP A 181 3.14 -5.68 3.55
C TRP A 181 2.48 -4.65 2.63
N TYR A 182 1.16 -4.53 2.71
CA TYR A 182 0.40 -3.80 1.70
C TYR A 182 -0.56 -2.80 2.32
N VAL A 183 -0.87 -1.76 1.54
CA VAL A 183 -1.97 -0.84 1.82
C VAL A 183 -3.15 -1.20 0.92
N VAL A 184 -4.29 -1.41 1.57
CA VAL A 184 -5.55 -1.75 0.91
C VAL A 184 -6.57 -0.66 1.21
N ASP A 185 -7.30 -0.24 0.19
CA ASP A 185 -8.32 0.77 0.31
C ASP A 185 -9.62 0.22 0.95
N PRO A 186 -10.57 1.10 1.34
CA PRO A 186 -11.84 0.67 1.91
C PRO A 186 -12.71 -0.19 0.97
N ALA A 187 -12.50 -0.11 -0.35
CA ALA A 187 -13.19 -0.95 -1.32
C ALA A 187 -12.56 -2.34 -1.50
N GLY A 188 -11.42 -2.61 -0.83
CA GLY A 188 -10.72 -3.90 -0.87
C GLY A 188 -9.67 -4.00 -1.96
N TRP A 189 -9.28 -2.89 -2.59
CA TRP A 189 -8.19 -2.88 -3.57
C TRP A 189 -6.84 -2.78 -2.90
N MET A 190 -5.99 -3.76 -3.11
CA MET A 190 -4.59 -3.75 -2.71
C MET A 190 -3.81 -2.86 -3.69
N MET A 191 -3.37 -1.69 -3.23
CA MET A 191 -2.88 -0.62 -4.10
C MET A 191 -1.38 -0.40 -4.02
N MET A 192 -0.78 -0.65 -2.87
CA MET A 192 0.62 -0.29 -2.61
C MET A 192 1.29 -1.32 -1.72
N SER A 193 2.56 -1.60 -1.98
CA SER A 193 3.40 -2.47 -1.16
C SER A 193 4.56 -1.71 -0.52
N TYR A 194 5.00 -2.20 0.64
CA TYR A 194 6.15 -1.73 1.37
C TYR A 194 6.99 -2.90 1.85
N GLU A 195 8.28 -2.69 1.98
CA GLU A 195 9.18 -3.61 2.64
C GLU A 195 9.26 -3.32 4.14
N SER A 196 9.61 -4.32 4.96
CA SER A 196 9.80 -4.15 6.41
C SER A 196 10.97 -3.23 6.78
N THR A 197 11.83 -2.90 5.81
CA THR A 197 12.96 -1.97 5.95
C THR A 197 12.60 -0.51 5.78
N VAL A 198 11.37 -0.21 5.30
CA VAL A 198 10.92 1.17 5.08
C VAL A 198 10.91 1.97 6.38
N HIS A 199 11.29 3.25 6.27
CA HIS A 199 11.27 4.12 7.45
C HIS A 199 9.81 4.51 7.81
N TYR A 200 9.42 4.33 9.07
CA TYR A 200 8.02 4.53 9.52
C TYR A 200 7.45 5.94 9.22
N LYS A 201 8.30 6.98 9.17
CA LYS A 201 7.88 8.36 8.85
C LYS A 201 7.41 8.48 7.40
N ASP A 202 8.06 7.78 6.50
CA ASP A 202 7.76 7.82 5.07
C ASP A 202 6.37 7.22 4.85
N VAL A 203 6.13 6.04 5.42
CA VAL A 203 4.79 5.41 5.38
C VAL A 203 3.72 6.27 6.04
N THR A 204 4.03 6.85 7.20
CA THR A 204 3.07 7.70 7.91
C THR A 204 2.73 8.95 7.09
N SER A 205 3.68 9.49 6.33
CA SER A 205 3.45 10.61 5.41
C SER A 205 2.51 10.21 4.27
N ASP A 206 2.78 9.08 3.62
CA ASP A 206 1.96 8.54 2.53
C ASP A 206 0.53 8.26 3.01
N LEU A 207 0.36 7.58 4.15
CA LEU A 207 -0.94 7.28 4.72
C LEU A 207 -1.73 8.54 5.10
N LYS A 208 -1.09 9.55 5.70
CA LYS A 208 -1.74 10.83 6.01
C LYS A 208 -2.20 11.55 4.75
N PHE A 209 -1.44 11.47 3.68
CA PHE A 209 -1.84 12.03 2.39
C PHE A 209 -3.06 11.29 1.82
N LEU A 210 -3.05 9.96 1.82
CA LEU A 210 -4.17 9.13 1.38
C LEU A 210 -5.44 9.43 2.19
N LEU A 211 -5.35 9.41 3.52
CA LEU A 211 -6.48 9.65 4.42
C LEU A 211 -7.06 11.05 4.30
N LYS A 212 -6.22 12.05 4.04
CA LYS A 212 -6.68 13.42 3.82
C LYS A 212 -7.49 13.59 2.53
N ASN A 213 -7.14 12.81 1.50
CA ASN A 213 -7.75 12.93 0.17
C ASN A 213 -8.81 11.86 -0.10
N SER A 214 -9.01 10.89 0.81
CA SER A 214 -10.12 9.94 0.75
C SER A 214 -11.34 10.53 1.46
N ALA A 215 -12.51 10.45 0.82
CA ALA A 215 -13.78 10.75 1.48
C ALA A 215 -14.01 9.76 2.65
N ASP A 216 -14.60 10.27 3.73
CA ASP A 216 -15.10 9.45 4.85
C ASP A 216 -16.32 8.64 4.42
#